data_1967c48dad8caf2804e6b5a74b2f86e8
#
_entry.id   1967c48dad8caf2804e6b5a74b2f86e8
#
_cell.length_a   1.000
_cell.length_b   1.000
_cell.length_c   1.000
_cell.angle_alpha   90.00
_cell.angle_beta   90.00
_cell.angle_gamma   90.00
#
_symmetry.space_group_name_H-M   'P 1'
#
loop_
_entity.id
_entity.type
_entity.pdbx_description
1 polymer ?
#
loop_
_entity_poly.entity_id
_entity_poly.type
_entity_poly.pdbx_seq_one_letter_code
_entity_poly.pdbx_strand_id
1 'polypeptide(L)'
;VAVTPTHHENMASQAKVLAIAARDLEDIVRHQHAQGAAEDATRAVIDFHAQAENFAGTAEQWQSDDRVSNDYELLIKAWVKVKHTFPNLNADKLTQDAYARVQHEWEQLERASGYADRAYEKKVEQGK
;
A
#
# COMPACT_ATOMS: atom_id res chain seq x y z
N VAL A 1 -6.80 -0.65 15.41
CA VAL A 1 -6.48 0.61 14.74
C VAL A 1 -7.77 1.25 14.26
N ALA A 2 -8.05 2.44 14.73
CA ALA A 2 -9.26 3.14 14.37
C ALA A 2 -8.97 4.24 13.34
N VAL A 3 -9.78 4.30 12.30
CA VAL A 3 -9.73 5.40 11.34
C VAL A 3 -10.84 6.39 11.71
N THR A 4 -10.63 7.66 11.40
CA THR A 4 -11.55 8.71 11.80
C THR A 4 -12.69 8.84 10.78
N PRO A 5 -13.97 8.64 11.18
CA PRO A 5 -15.09 8.70 10.24
C PRO A 5 -15.21 10.03 9.49
N THR A 6 -14.74 11.12 10.07
CA THR A 6 -14.80 12.45 9.45
C THR A 6 -13.94 12.58 8.19
N HIS A 7 -13.09 11.57 7.90
CA HIS A 7 -12.20 11.59 6.75
C HIS A 7 -12.62 10.64 5.63
N HIS A 8 -13.86 10.15 5.65
CA HIS A 8 -14.35 9.13 4.69
C HIS A 8 -14.05 9.46 3.24
N GLU A 9 -14.48 10.65 2.79
CA GLU A 9 -14.33 11.02 1.39
C GLU A 9 -12.88 11.14 0.98
N ASN A 10 -12.07 11.75 1.85
CA ASN A 10 -10.65 11.92 1.59
C ASN A 10 -9.93 10.57 1.53
N MET A 11 -10.29 9.66 2.44
CA MET A 11 -9.69 8.32 2.45
C MET A 11 -10.08 7.54 1.20
N ALA A 12 -11.35 7.60 0.80
CA ALA A 12 -11.81 6.86 -0.38
C ALA A 12 -11.12 7.36 -1.64
N SER A 13 -11.04 8.68 -1.81
CA SER A 13 -10.37 9.28 -2.97
C SER A 13 -8.88 8.94 -2.99
N GLN A 14 -8.23 9.09 -1.85
CA GLN A 14 -6.78 8.83 -1.76
C GLN A 14 -6.46 7.35 -1.92
N ALA A 15 -7.33 6.48 -1.41
CA ALA A 15 -7.14 5.04 -1.58
C ALA A 15 -7.20 4.64 -3.06
N LYS A 16 -8.08 5.26 -3.84
CA LYS A 16 -8.15 5.01 -5.29
C LYS A 16 -6.87 5.45 -5.99
N VAL A 17 -6.33 6.60 -5.62
CA VAL A 17 -5.07 7.09 -6.21
C VAL A 17 -3.92 6.15 -5.85
N LEU A 18 -3.89 5.69 -4.60
CA LEU A 18 -2.89 4.71 -4.17
C LEU A 18 -3.00 3.41 -4.97
N ALA A 19 -4.21 2.91 -5.17
CA ALA A 19 -4.44 1.68 -5.93
C ALA A 19 -3.94 1.80 -7.37
N ILE A 20 -4.14 2.96 -7.99
CA ILE A 20 -3.63 3.22 -9.34
C ILE A 20 -2.11 3.23 -9.35
N ALA A 21 -1.49 3.91 -8.39
CA ALA A 21 -0.03 3.94 -8.29
C ALA A 21 0.55 2.54 -8.05
N ALA A 22 -0.11 1.74 -7.21
CA ALA A 22 0.30 0.36 -6.94
C ALA A 22 0.17 -0.51 -8.19
N ARG A 23 -0.89 -0.34 -8.97
CA ARG A 23 -1.07 -1.06 -10.23
C ARG A 23 0.04 -0.72 -11.22
N ASP A 24 0.38 0.55 -11.34
CA ASP A 24 1.44 0.97 -12.24
C ASP A 24 2.78 0.37 -11.82
N LEU A 25 3.07 0.35 -10.52
CA LEU A 25 4.28 -0.28 -10.02
C LEU A 25 4.29 -1.78 -10.30
N GLU A 26 3.17 -2.46 -10.10
CA GLU A 26 3.06 -3.89 -10.40
C GLU A 26 3.34 -4.17 -11.87
N ASP A 27 2.74 -3.39 -12.77
CA ASP A 27 2.93 -3.59 -14.22
C ASP A 27 4.40 -3.43 -14.60
N ILE A 28 5.06 -2.42 -14.07
CA ILE A 28 6.47 -2.17 -14.34
C ILE A 28 7.33 -3.31 -13.79
N VAL A 29 7.09 -3.73 -12.57
CA VAL A 29 7.86 -4.80 -11.91
C VAL A 29 7.68 -6.12 -12.66
N ARG A 30 6.47 -6.46 -13.06
CA ARG A 30 6.20 -7.68 -13.82
C ARG A 30 6.95 -7.67 -15.16
N HIS A 31 6.98 -6.54 -15.84
CA HIS A 31 7.65 -6.43 -17.14
C HIS A 31 9.15 -6.58 -17.04
N GLN A 32 9.76 -5.93 -16.05
CA GLN A 32 11.22 -5.87 -15.94
C GLN A 32 11.81 -7.04 -15.19
N HIS A 33 11.03 -7.69 -14.31
CA HIS A 33 11.52 -8.74 -13.43
C HIS A 33 10.77 -10.06 -13.59
N ALA A 34 10.25 -10.31 -14.80
CA ALA A 34 9.44 -11.48 -15.09
C ALA A 34 10.20 -12.80 -15.03
N GLN A 35 11.53 -12.76 -14.95
CA GLN A 35 12.39 -13.93 -15.09
C GLN A 35 12.82 -14.54 -13.74
N GLY A 36 12.05 -14.29 -12.70
CA GLY A 36 12.26 -14.93 -11.41
C GLY A 36 13.21 -14.24 -10.46
N ALA A 37 13.98 -13.27 -10.92
CA ALA A 37 14.83 -12.50 -10.04
C ALA A 37 13.96 -11.66 -9.11
N ALA A 38 14.29 -11.66 -7.81
CA ALA A 38 13.57 -10.89 -6.80
C ALA A 38 12.08 -11.24 -6.75
N GLU A 39 11.77 -12.54 -6.80
CA GLU A 39 10.40 -13.04 -6.77
C GLU A 39 9.63 -12.56 -5.54
N ASP A 40 10.29 -12.51 -4.38
CA ASP A 40 9.63 -12.06 -3.15
C ASP A 40 9.16 -10.61 -3.24
N ALA A 41 9.98 -9.74 -3.83
CA ALA A 41 9.63 -8.35 -4.03
C ALA A 41 8.47 -8.21 -5.03
N THR A 42 8.50 -9.00 -6.10
CA THR A 42 7.43 -9.00 -7.09
C THR A 42 6.10 -9.41 -6.46
N ARG A 43 6.11 -10.48 -5.68
CA ARG A 43 4.90 -10.93 -4.97
C ARG A 43 4.40 -9.89 -3.98
N ALA A 44 5.31 -9.25 -3.27
CA ALA A 44 4.93 -8.22 -2.30
C ALA A 44 4.20 -7.06 -3.00
N VAL A 45 4.68 -6.64 -4.17
CA VAL A 45 4.04 -5.59 -4.96
C VAL A 45 2.66 -6.04 -5.45
N ILE A 46 2.55 -7.27 -5.93
CA ILE A 46 1.27 -7.83 -6.38
C ILE A 46 0.26 -7.85 -5.23
N ASP A 47 0.68 -8.35 -4.08
CA ASP A 47 -0.19 -8.42 -2.90
C ASP A 47 -0.59 -7.02 -2.44
N PHE A 48 0.34 -6.07 -2.45
CA PHE A 48 0.05 -4.70 -2.07
C PHE A 48 -1.00 -4.07 -3.00
N HIS A 49 -0.87 -4.28 -4.30
CA HIS A 49 -1.85 -3.78 -5.26
C HIS A 49 -3.24 -4.37 -4.96
N ALA A 50 -3.32 -5.67 -4.71
CA ALA A 50 -4.58 -6.33 -4.39
C ALA A 50 -5.20 -5.75 -3.11
N GLN A 51 -4.39 -5.54 -2.08
CA GLN A 51 -4.88 -4.95 -0.83
C GLN A 51 -5.28 -3.48 -1.01
N ALA A 52 -4.56 -2.74 -1.84
CA ALA A 52 -4.90 -1.34 -2.11
C ALA A 52 -6.25 -1.23 -2.81
N GLU A 53 -6.52 -2.10 -3.78
CA GLU A 53 -7.82 -2.12 -4.45
C GLU A 53 -8.94 -2.53 -3.50
N ASN A 54 -8.69 -3.55 -2.68
CA ASN A 54 -9.66 -3.97 -1.68
C ASN A 54 -9.99 -2.83 -0.70
N PHE A 55 -8.95 -2.17 -0.21
CA PHE A 55 -9.17 -1.06 0.72
C PHE A 55 -9.91 0.11 0.07
N ALA A 56 -9.59 0.42 -1.19
CA ALA A 56 -10.30 1.49 -1.90
C ALA A 56 -11.80 1.20 -1.98
N GLY A 57 -12.19 -0.05 -2.26
CA GLY A 57 -13.59 -0.45 -2.27
C GLY A 57 -14.23 -0.37 -0.89
N THR A 58 -13.52 -0.84 0.12
CA THR A 58 -14.02 -0.81 1.50
C THR A 58 -14.21 0.63 1.99
N ALA A 59 -13.27 1.51 1.69
CA ALA A 59 -13.34 2.92 2.09
C ALA A 59 -14.48 3.63 1.37
N GLU A 60 -14.71 3.31 0.10
CA GLU A 60 -15.79 3.91 -0.66
C GLU A 60 -17.16 3.52 -0.10
N GLN A 61 -17.34 2.26 0.23
CA GLN A 61 -18.62 1.76 0.76
C GLN A 61 -18.83 2.12 2.21
N TRP A 62 -17.78 2.11 2.99
CA TRP A 62 -17.75 2.43 4.42
C TRP A 62 -18.91 1.82 5.20
N GLN A 63 -19.01 0.50 5.17
CA GLN A 63 -20.08 -0.21 5.87
C GLN A 63 -19.95 -0.13 7.39
N SER A 64 -18.71 -0.17 7.89
CA SER A 64 -18.45 -0.01 9.31
C SER A 64 -17.01 0.48 9.51
N ASP A 65 -16.79 1.18 10.61
CA ASP A 65 -15.45 1.65 10.97
C ASP A 65 -14.52 0.46 11.25
N ASP A 66 -15.03 -0.60 11.85
CA ASP A 66 -14.24 -1.79 12.16
C ASP A 66 -13.73 -2.45 10.87
N ARG A 67 -14.58 -2.57 9.87
CA ARG A 67 -14.18 -3.18 8.61
C ARG A 67 -13.12 -2.35 7.88
N VAL A 68 -13.31 -1.03 7.87
CA VAL A 68 -12.34 -0.13 7.26
C VAL A 68 -11.00 -0.22 7.98
N SER A 69 -11.03 -0.23 9.31
CA SER A 69 -9.81 -0.34 10.12
C SER A 69 -9.10 -1.68 9.90
N ASN A 70 -9.85 -2.78 9.82
CA ASN A 70 -9.25 -4.10 9.57
C ASN A 70 -8.58 -4.16 8.20
N ASP A 71 -9.25 -3.65 7.18
CA ASP A 71 -8.67 -3.67 5.83
C ASP A 71 -7.48 -2.71 5.72
N TYR A 72 -7.51 -1.60 6.46
CA TYR A 72 -6.37 -0.70 6.52
C TYR A 72 -5.16 -1.39 7.16
N GLU A 73 -5.36 -2.14 8.22
CA GLU A 73 -4.26 -2.91 8.83
C GLU A 73 -3.66 -3.93 7.88
N LEU A 74 -4.49 -4.61 7.09
CA LEU A 74 -4.01 -5.54 6.07
C LEU A 74 -3.16 -4.80 5.02
N LEU A 75 -3.61 -3.61 4.64
CA LEU A 75 -2.87 -2.78 3.70
C LEU A 75 -1.51 -2.36 4.26
N ILE A 76 -1.47 -1.96 5.55
CA ILE A 76 -0.21 -1.61 6.20
C ILE A 76 0.76 -2.79 6.17
N LYS A 77 0.29 -3.99 6.49
CA LYS A 77 1.14 -5.18 6.48
C LYS A 77 1.71 -5.46 5.09
N ALA A 78 0.87 -5.29 4.06
CA ALA A 78 1.32 -5.48 2.69
C ALA A 78 2.38 -4.42 2.30
N TRP A 79 2.17 -3.18 2.71
CA TRP A 79 3.12 -2.10 2.45
C TRP A 79 4.47 -2.36 3.12
N VAL A 80 4.46 -2.82 4.36
CA VAL A 80 5.70 -3.16 5.08
C VAL A 80 6.49 -4.21 4.32
N LYS A 81 5.84 -5.23 3.76
CA LYS A 81 6.52 -6.24 2.95
C LYS A 81 7.14 -5.64 1.70
N VAL A 82 6.45 -4.72 1.03
CA VAL A 82 7.00 -4.03 -0.13
C VAL A 82 8.27 -3.27 0.26
N LYS A 83 8.23 -2.51 1.35
CA LYS A 83 9.40 -1.75 1.82
C LYS A 83 10.59 -2.65 2.12
N HIS A 84 10.33 -3.82 2.70
CA HIS A 84 11.41 -4.75 3.07
C HIS A 84 12.01 -5.48 1.88
N THR A 85 11.22 -5.76 0.86
CA THR A 85 11.67 -6.57 -0.28
C THR A 85 12.08 -5.75 -1.50
N PHE A 86 11.59 -4.52 -1.63
CA PHE A 86 11.88 -3.70 -2.81
C PHE A 86 13.38 -3.50 -3.07
N PRO A 87 14.24 -3.29 -2.06
CA PRO A 87 15.67 -3.15 -2.33
C PRO A 87 16.29 -4.34 -3.05
N ASN A 88 15.68 -5.51 -2.98
CA ASN A 88 16.16 -6.72 -3.64
C ASN A 88 15.93 -6.71 -5.15
N LEU A 89 15.15 -5.75 -5.66
CA LEU A 89 14.84 -5.67 -7.09
C LEU A 89 15.96 -5.12 -7.96
N ASN A 90 16.95 -4.43 -7.40
CA ASN A 90 17.90 -3.70 -8.20
C ASN A 90 17.19 -2.80 -9.21
N ALA A 91 16.24 -2.04 -8.73
CA ALA A 91 15.30 -1.30 -9.57
C ALA A 91 16.01 -0.26 -10.43
N ASP A 92 15.63 -0.18 -11.70
CA ASP A 92 16.07 0.91 -12.57
C ASP A 92 15.32 2.20 -12.22
N LYS A 93 15.65 3.29 -12.93
CA LYS A 93 15.06 4.58 -12.62
C LYS A 93 13.55 4.59 -12.78
N LEU A 94 13.02 3.95 -13.80
CA LEU A 94 11.57 3.89 -14.03
C LEU A 94 10.86 3.20 -12.86
N THR A 95 11.40 2.08 -12.41
CA THR A 95 10.84 1.33 -11.29
C THR A 95 10.97 2.12 -9.98
N GLN A 96 12.12 2.76 -9.77
CA GLN A 96 12.34 3.61 -8.59
C GLN A 96 11.35 4.77 -8.55
N ASP A 97 11.09 5.40 -9.69
CA ASP A 97 10.14 6.51 -9.77
C ASP A 97 8.71 6.05 -9.47
N ALA A 98 8.33 4.87 -9.98
CA ALA A 98 7.03 4.30 -9.69
C ALA A 98 6.87 3.96 -8.20
N TYR A 99 7.92 3.44 -7.58
CA TYR A 99 7.93 3.17 -6.15
C TYR A 99 7.83 4.45 -5.33
N ALA A 100 8.58 5.49 -5.71
CA ALA A 100 8.52 6.78 -5.03
C ALA A 100 7.11 7.38 -5.09
N ARG A 101 6.41 7.19 -6.21
CA ARG A 101 5.03 7.63 -6.32
C ARG A 101 4.12 6.88 -5.35
N VAL A 102 4.28 5.57 -5.24
CA VAL A 102 3.52 4.78 -4.27
C VAL A 102 3.79 5.27 -2.86
N GLN A 103 5.05 5.54 -2.51
CA GLN A 103 5.38 6.08 -1.19
C GLN A 103 4.68 7.41 -0.94
N HIS A 104 4.68 8.30 -1.93
CA HIS A 104 4.03 9.59 -1.80
C HIS A 104 2.52 9.43 -1.57
N GLU A 105 1.87 8.59 -2.36
CA GLU A 105 0.44 8.37 -2.22
C GLU A 105 0.10 7.66 -0.91
N TRP A 106 0.98 6.78 -0.45
CA TRP A 106 0.83 6.15 0.85
C TRP A 106 0.83 7.18 1.98
N GLU A 107 1.78 8.12 1.94
CA GLU A 107 1.85 9.19 2.95
C GLU A 107 0.60 10.07 2.92
N GLN A 108 0.05 10.35 1.75
CA GLN A 108 -1.19 11.10 1.64
C GLN A 108 -2.36 10.33 2.25
N LEU A 109 -2.40 9.03 2.07
CA LEU A 109 -3.43 8.20 2.70
C LEU A 109 -3.31 8.21 4.22
N GLU A 110 -2.09 8.11 4.75
CA GLU A 110 -1.86 8.21 6.18
C GLU A 110 -2.42 9.51 6.75
N ARG A 111 -2.18 10.60 6.07
CA ARG A 111 -2.71 11.90 6.49
C ARG A 111 -4.23 11.96 6.41
N ALA A 112 -4.78 11.44 5.33
CA ALA A 112 -6.24 11.42 5.13
C ALA A 112 -6.94 10.54 6.16
N SER A 113 -6.28 9.48 6.63
CA SER A 113 -6.84 8.59 7.64
C SER A 113 -6.92 9.24 9.03
N GLY A 114 -6.16 10.30 9.26
CA GLY A 114 -6.08 10.92 10.58
C GLY A 114 -5.44 10.02 11.62
N TYR A 115 -4.64 9.07 11.18
CA TYR A 115 -4.11 7.99 12.00
C TYR A 115 -2.59 8.02 12.03
N ALA A 116 -2.00 7.83 13.21
CA ALA A 116 -0.55 7.85 13.38
C ALA A 116 0.03 6.45 13.11
N ASP A 117 0.12 6.11 11.84
CA ASP A 117 0.48 4.77 11.38
C ASP A 117 1.89 4.36 11.71
N ARG A 118 2.79 5.31 11.87
CA ARG A 118 4.22 4.98 12.02
C ARG A 118 4.50 4.09 13.23
N ALA A 119 3.79 4.33 14.33
CA ALA A 119 3.93 3.48 15.51
C ALA A 119 3.42 2.07 15.23
N TYR A 120 2.31 1.96 14.52
CA TYR A 120 1.74 0.68 14.16
C TYR A 120 2.62 -0.05 13.14
N GLU A 121 3.14 0.65 12.14
CA GLU A 121 4.06 0.07 11.15
C GLU A 121 5.29 -0.52 11.82
N LYS A 122 5.88 0.23 12.77
CA LYS A 122 7.04 -0.27 13.53
C LYS A 122 6.69 -1.54 14.30
N LYS A 123 5.51 -1.57 14.89
CA LYS A 123 5.05 -2.75 15.63
C LYS A 123 4.90 -3.95 14.70
N VAL A 124 4.36 -3.76 13.50
CA VAL A 124 4.24 -4.81 12.49
C VAL A 124 5.62 -5.29 12.06
N GLU A 125 6.55 -4.37 11.81
CA GLU A 125 7.92 -4.71 11.42
C GLU A 125 8.62 -5.54 12.49
N GLN A 126 8.44 -5.19 13.76
CA GLN A 126 9.07 -5.90 14.89
C GLN A 126 8.41 -7.26 15.15
N GLY A 127 7.14 -7.39 14.81
CA GLY A 127 6.37 -8.60 15.05
C GLY A 127 6.57 -9.71 14.04
N LYS A 128 7.42 -9.48 13.08
CA LYS A 128 7.76 -10.52 12.09
C LYS A 128 8.72 -11.55 12.68
#